data_0f23ff3d0d696256709880831d71c745
#
_entry.id   0f23ff3d0d696256709880831d71c745
#
_cell.length_a   1.000
_cell.length_b   1.000
_cell.length_c   1.000
_cell.angle_alpha   90.00
_cell.angle_beta   90.00
_cell.angle_gamma   90.00
#
_symmetry.space_group_name_H-M   'P 1'
#
loop_
_entity.id
_entity.type
_entity.pdbx_description
1 polymer ?
#
loop_
_entity_poly.entity_id
_entity_poly.type
_entity_poly.pdbx_seq_one_letter_code
_entity_poly.pdbx_strand_id
1 'polypeptide(L)'
;FTSGLISVPVLGGGTANTEFEVITGMSTEFFGSGEFPYNTIASKKAIPSLAYTLRALGYSSNSLHNHEGKFYSRDVVYQNLGFDSFTPIECMSPPERTPVGWAKDSVLIDEICNILISTDNSDLIFGISIQGHGGYPSDYIEDKEVYITNDYSKDNKNSLEYYINQIYEMDQFIGNLIEAVNELNEPTIIVFYGDHFPAIGLSESNISIRTLKKTPYLIWDNMNLARENKDISAYELTSLILDKLSLPSTTLNMLH
;
A
#
# COMPACT_ATOMS: atom_id res chain seq x y z
N PHE A 1 6.46 11.50 -12.40
CA PHE A 1 6.23 10.16 -11.86
C PHE A 1 7.26 9.17 -12.40
N THR A 2 7.74 8.26 -11.57
CA THR A 2 8.32 6.97 -11.95
C THR A 2 7.23 5.92 -11.85
N SER A 3 7.14 4.98 -12.78
CA SER A 3 6.10 3.95 -12.76
C SER A 3 6.59 2.64 -13.36
N GLY A 4 5.89 1.56 -13.07
CA GLY A 4 6.15 0.23 -13.61
C GLY A 4 5.18 -0.81 -13.03
N LEU A 5 5.51 -2.06 -13.22
CA LEU A 5 4.82 -3.18 -12.59
C LEU A 5 5.67 -3.71 -11.43
N ILE A 6 5.01 -3.99 -10.32
CA ILE A 6 5.61 -4.63 -9.15
C ILE A 6 5.13 -6.08 -9.05
N SER A 7 6.06 -7.02 -9.01
CA SER A 7 5.76 -8.43 -8.77
C SER A 7 5.44 -8.65 -7.31
N VAL A 8 4.27 -9.24 -7.02
CA VAL A 8 3.74 -9.45 -5.67
C VAL A 8 3.62 -10.95 -5.35
N PRO A 9 3.85 -11.37 -4.11
CA PRO A 9 3.89 -12.79 -3.74
C PRO A 9 2.51 -13.44 -3.68
N VAL A 10 1.45 -12.66 -3.62
CA VAL A 10 0.08 -13.14 -3.34
C VAL A 10 -0.93 -12.77 -4.41
N LEU A 11 -2.08 -13.45 -4.40
CA LEU A 11 -3.18 -13.26 -5.33
C LEU A 11 -4.52 -13.29 -4.58
N GLY A 12 -5.35 -12.26 -4.80
CA GLY A 12 -6.71 -12.20 -4.26
C GLY A 12 -6.81 -12.02 -2.75
N GLY A 13 -5.70 -11.74 -2.08
CA GLY A 13 -5.59 -11.56 -0.63
C GLY A 13 -4.20 -11.87 -0.12
N GLY A 14 -3.94 -11.65 1.18
CA GLY A 14 -2.64 -11.89 1.78
C GLY A 14 -1.73 -10.66 1.79
N THR A 15 -2.31 -9.47 1.86
CA THR A 15 -1.65 -8.15 1.94
C THR A 15 -0.39 -8.16 2.81
N ALA A 16 -0.44 -8.82 3.98
CA ALA A 16 0.68 -8.91 4.92
C ALA A 16 1.97 -9.50 4.31
N ASN A 17 1.89 -10.35 3.29
CA ASN A 17 3.07 -10.91 2.63
C ASN A 17 3.72 -9.86 1.71
N THR A 18 2.93 -9.10 0.96
CA THR A 18 3.45 -7.99 0.15
C THR A 18 3.99 -6.86 1.04
N GLU A 19 3.28 -6.49 2.12
CA GLU A 19 3.79 -5.54 3.12
C GLU A 19 5.15 -5.98 3.68
N PHE A 20 5.27 -7.26 4.04
CA PHE A 20 6.54 -7.81 4.57
C PHE A 20 7.69 -7.66 3.57
N GLU A 21 7.48 -8.03 2.30
CA GLU A 21 8.50 -7.87 1.26
C GLU A 21 8.89 -6.40 1.06
N VAL A 22 7.90 -5.51 0.96
CA VAL A 22 8.14 -4.08 0.77
C VAL A 22 8.90 -3.46 1.94
N ILE A 23 8.50 -3.75 3.18
CA ILE A 23 9.09 -3.11 4.37
C ILE A 23 10.47 -3.67 4.70
N THR A 24 10.69 -4.98 4.50
CA THR A 24 11.92 -5.65 4.91
C THR A 24 12.94 -5.82 3.80
N GLY A 25 12.53 -5.82 2.53
CA GLY A 25 13.36 -6.22 1.40
C GLY A 25 13.62 -7.73 1.33
N MET A 26 12.90 -8.56 2.10
CA MET A 26 13.05 -10.02 2.08
C MET A 26 11.95 -10.68 1.28
N SER A 27 12.31 -11.53 0.31
CA SER A 27 11.32 -12.31 -0.44
C SER A 27 10.64 -13.36 0.45
N THR A 28 9.32 -13.45 0.32
CA THR A 28 8.53 -14.50 0.99
C THR A 28 8.75 -15.88 0.40
N GLU A 29 9.44 -16.03 -0.73
CA GLU A 29 9.85 -17.32 -1.30
C GLU A 29 10.78 -18.13 -0.38
N PHE A 30 11.43 -17.47 0.58
CA PHE A 30 12.25 -18.16 1.61
C PHE A 30 11.42 -18.79 2.73
N PHE A 31 10.11 -18.62 2.73
CA PHE A 31 9.19 -19.18 3.72
C PHE A 31 8.37 -20.34 3.14
N GLY A 32 7.70 -21.09 4.01
CA GLY A 32 6.85 -22.19 3.59
C GLY A 32 5.64 -21.72 2.75
N SER A 33 5.16 -22.56 1.85
CA SER A 33 3.97 -22.26 1.05
C SER A 33 2.76 -21.92 1.93
N GLY A 34 2.15 -20.74 1.70
CA GLY A 34 1.02 -20.25 2.50
C GLY A 34 1.42 -19.72 3.88
N GLU A 35 2.71 -19.58 4.17
CA GLU A 35 3.19 -19.00 5.42
C GLU A 35 3.07 -17.48 5.38
N PHE A 36 2.64 -16.91 6.52
CA PHE A 36 2.62 -15.47 6.74
C PHE A 36 3.75 -15.10 7.70
N PRO A 37 4.83 -14.42 7.23
CA PRO A 37 5.93 -13.99 8.09
C PRO A 37 5.46 -13.11 9.26
N TYR A 38 4.38 -12.38 9.12
CA TYR A 38 3.76 -11.63 10.22
C TYR A 38 3.40 -12.54 11.41
N ASN A 39 2.85 -13.72 11.15
CA ASN A 39 2.44 -14.67 12.19
C ASN A 39 3.59 -15.51 12.73
N THR A 40 4.60 -15.81 11.90
CA THR A 40 5.65 -16.80 12.21
C THR A 40 6.90 -16.17 12.81
N ILE A 41 7.31 -15.00 12.34
CA ILE A 41 8.55 -14.34 12.80
C ILE A 41 8.34 -12.90 13.28
N ALA A 42 7.65 -12.05 12.51
CA ALA A 42 7.55 -10.62 12.79
C ALA A 42 6.71 -10.30 14.04
N SER A 43 5.75 -11.13 14.40
CA SER A 43 5.02 -11.02 15.68
C SER A 43 5.85 -11.45 16.91
N LYS A 44 7.02 -12.08 16.71
CA LYS A 44 7.80 -12.69 17.81
C LYS A 44 9.13 -12.02 18.09
N LYS A 45 9.68 -11.29 17.14
CA LYS A 45 11.01 -10.66 17.27
C LYS A 45 11.16 -9.48 16.30
N ALA A 46 12.07 -8.59 16.64
CA ALA A 46 12.47 -7.50 15.76
C ALA A 46 13.08 -8.04 14.46
N ILE A 47 12.69 -7.44 13.34
CA ILE A 47 13.14 -7.77 11.98
C ILE A 47 13.71 -6.50 11.34
N PRO A 48 14.92 -6.54 10.75
CA PRO A 48 15.45 -5.41 9.98
C PRO A 48 14.46 -4.95 8.91
N SER A 49 14.30 -3.63 8.77
CA SER A 49 13.28 -3.03 7.92
C SER A 49 13.68 -1.64 7.45
N LEU A 50 12.91 -1.08 6.52
CA LEU A 50 13.01 0.31 6.12
C LEU A 50 12.84 1.27 7.31
N ALA A 51 11.90 0.98 8.23
CA ALA A 51 11.69 1.81 9.42
C ALA A 51 12.94 1.88 10.32
N TYR A 52 13.57 0.74 10.62
CA TYR A 52 14.84 0.75 11.35
C TYR A 52 15.95 1.51 10.63
N THR A 53 16.03 1.37 9.31
CA THR A 53 17.04 2.05 8.50
C THR A 53 16.87 3.56 8.57
N LEU A 54 15.67 4.07 8.35
CA LEU A 54 15.40 5.50 8.34
C LEU A 54 15.44 6.11 9.75
N ARG A 55 15.00 5.39 10.77
CA ARG A 55 15.18 5.83 12.17
C ARG A 55 16.64 5.99 12.55
N ALA A 56 17.52 5.11 12.10
CA ALA A 56 18.97 5.26 12.31
C ALA A 56 19.55 6.53 11.63
N LEU A 57 18.84 7.08 10.65
CA LEU A 57 19.15 8.35 9.98
C LEU A 57 18.42 9.56 10.58
N GLY A 58 17.65 9.37 11.66
CA GLY A 58 16.96 10.44 12.37
C GLY A 58 15.50 10.70 11.91
N TYR A 59 14.95 9.83 11.09
CA TYR A 59 13.52 9.90 10.73
C TYR A 59 12.63 9.45 11.87
N SER A 60 11.44 10.07 12.00
CA SER A 60 10.30 9.48 12.71
C SER A 60 9.65 8.44 11.79
N SER A 61 9.11 7.35 12.35
CA SER A 61 8.52 6.28 11.55
C SER A 61 7.13 5.92 12.04
N ASN A 62 6.14 6.10 11.18
CA ASN A 62 4.73 5.98 11.50
C ASN A 62 4.04 5.04 10.52
N SER A 63 3.13 4.21 11.02
CA SER A 63 2.30 3.35 10.19
C SER A 63 0.81 3.63 10.43
N LEU A 64 0.02 3.55 9.37
CA LEU A 64 -1.42 3.85 9.37
C LEU A 64 -2.20 2.73 8.69
N HIS A 65 -3.38 2.40 9.20
CA HIS A 65 -4.30 1.48 8.52
C HIS A 65 -5.75 1.87 8.81
N ASN A 66 -6.53 2.18 7.78
CA ASN A 66 -7.96 2.48 7.92
C ASN A 66 -8.83 1.22 8.14
N HIS A 67 -8.27 0.22 8.85
CA HIS A 67 -8.93 -1.01 9.29
C HIS A 67 -8.45 -1.40 10.70
N GLU A 68 -9.03 -2.47 11.26
CA GLU A 68 -8.76 -2.95 12.63
C GLU A 68 -7.27 -3.25 12.86
N GLY A 69 -6.72 -2.69 13.93
CA GLY A 69 -5.30 -2.80 14.25
C GLY A 69 -4.83 -4.21 14.58
N LYS A 70 -5.71 -5.07 15.08
CA LYS A 70 -5.37 -6.46 15.43
C LYS A 70 -5.34 -7.41 14.23
N PHE A 71 -5.86 -6.99 13.09
CA PHE A 71 -5.82 -7.82 11.89
C PHE A 71 -4.38 -8.05 11.45
N TYR A 72 -3.98 -9.31 11.24
CA TYR A 72 -2.58 -9.75 11.07
C TYR A 72 -1.64 -9.40 12.23
N SER A 73 -2.17 -9.11 13.43
CA SER A 73 -1.38 -8.67 14.61
C SER A 73 -0.49 -7.45 14.33
N ARG A 74 -0.96 -6.53 13.46
CA ARG A 74 -0.18 -5.35 13.05
C ARG A 74 0.26 -4.48 14.20
N ASP A 75 -0.53 -4.41 15.27
CA ASP A 75 -0.18 -3.72 16.54
C ASP A 75 1.15 -4.19 17.14
N VAL A 76 1.46 -5.48 17.02
CA VAL A 76 2.73 -6.06 17.49
C VAL A 76 3.79 -6.07 16.37
N VAL A 77 3.37 -6.41 15.16
CA VAL A 77 4.26 -6.57 14.00
C VAL A 77 4.96 -5.27 13.64
N TYR A 78 4.24 -4.14 13.58
CA TYR A 78 4.87 -2.86 13.22
C TYR A 78 5.84 -2.36 14.28
N GLN A 79 5.57 -2.62 15.55
CA GLN A 79 6.55 -2.37 16.61
C GLN A 79 7.85 -3.18 16.38
N ASN A 80 7.73 -4.45 16.04
CA ASN A 80 8.86 -5.33 15.76
C ASN A 80 9.57 -5.01 14.42
N LEU A 81 8.88 -4.36 13.49
CA LEU A 81 9.43 -3.81 12.27
C LEU A 81 10.04 -2.41 12.46
N GLY A 82 10.02 -1.87 13.69
CA GLY A 82 10.72 -0.65 14.06
C GLY A 82 9.93 0.64 13.84
N PHE A 83 8.64 0.60 13.59
CA PHE A 83 7.81 1.80 13.58
C PHE A 83 7.67 2.38 15.00
N ASP A 84 7.73 3.70 15.10
CA ASP A 84 7.56 4.44 16.37
C ASP A 84 6.09 4.47 16.79
N SER A 85 5.18 4.51 15.81
CA SER A 85 3.74 4.48 16.05
C SER A 85 2.99 3.63 15.01
N PHE A 86 1.80 3.17 15.43
CA PHE A 86 0.80 2.57 14.55
C PHE A 86 -0.57 3.17 14.87
N THR A 87 -1.21 3.78 13.89
CA THR A 87 -2.56 4.37 14.00
C THR A 87 -3.56 3.54 13.21
N PRO A 88 -4.29 2.63 13.84
CA PRO A 88 -5.38 1.90 13.20
C PRO A 88 -6.68 2.72 13.18
N ILE A 89 -7.70 2.24 12.48
CA ILE A 89 -8.99 2.93 12.32
C ILE A 89 -9.65 3.30 13.66
N GLU A 90 -9.44 2.52 14.71
CA GLU A 90 -9.99 2.77 16.05
C GLU A 90 -9.44 4.06 16.68
N CYS A 91 -8.32 4.57 16.18
CA CYS A 91 -7.65 5.79 16.64
C CYS A 91 -7.84 6.96 15.68
N MET A 92 -8.54 6.79 14.55
CA MET A 92 -8.80 7.83 13.55
C MET A 92 -10.16 8.50 13.78
N SER A 93 -10.38 9.62 13.12
CA SER A 93 -11.71 10.23 13.03
C SER A 93 -12.70 9.27 12.35
N PRO A 94 -14.01 9.33 12.66
CA PRO A 94 -14.99 8.45 12.02
C PRO A 94 -14.97 8.62 10.49
N PRO A 95 -14.65 7.56 9.73
CA PRO A 95 -14.54 7.64 8.28
C PRO A 95 -15.90 7.56 7.60
N GLU A 96 -16.02 8.11 6.41
CA GLU A 96 -17.01 7.65 5.44
C GLU A 96 -16.76 6.18 5.10
N ARG A 97 -17.84 5.49 4.68
CA ARG A 97 -17.76 4.07 4.35
C ARG A 97 -18.27 3.78 2.95
N THR A 98 -17.67 2.76 2.35
CA THR A 98 -18.16 2.20 1.09
C THR A 98 -19.52 1.51 1.30
N PRO A 99 -20.29 1.23 0.24
CA PRO A 99 -21.56 0.48 0.34
C PRO A 99 -21.45 -0.88 1.04
N VAL A 100 -20.28 -1.50 1.05
CA VAL A 100 -20.03 -2.78 1.76
C VAL A 100 -19.40 -2.61 3.14
N GLY A 101 -19.25 -1.34 3.60
CA GLY A 101 -18.84 -1.03 4.96
C GLY A 101 -17.35 -0.80 5.19
N TRP A 102 -16.49 -0.88 4.17
CA TRP A 102 -15.07 -0.52 4.31
C TRP A 102 -14.91 0.98 4.53
N ALA A 103 -13.92 1.40 5.32
CA ALA A 103 -13.57 2.80 5.48
C ALA A 103 -13.04 3.36 4.16
N LYS A 104 -13.47 4.57 3.78
CA LYS A 104 -12.89 5.27 2.64
C LYS A 104 -11.50 5.79 2.97
N ASP A 105 -10.64 5.88 1.96
CA ASP A 105 -9.24 6.25 2.12
C ASP A 105 -9.03 7.73 2.43
N SER A 106 -10.05 8.56 2.20
CA SER A 106 -10.02 10.00 2.54
C SER A 106 -9.63 10.27 3.99
N VAL A 107 -9.98 9.38 4.93
CA VAL A 107 -9.60 9.52 6.36
C VAL A 107 -8.08 9.52 6.56
N LEU A 108 -7.31 8.89 5.67
CA LEU A 108 -5.85 8.81 5.77
C LEU A 108 -5.18 10.16 5.48
N ILE A 109 -5.81 11.07 4.73
CA ILE A 109 -5.21 12.38 4.37
C ILE A 109 -4.93 13.19 5.63
N ASP A 110 -5.95 13.37 6.48
CA ASP A 110 -5.81 14.15 7.71
C ASP A 110 -4.78 13.53 8.65
N GLU A 111 -4.77 12.20 8.78
CA GLU A 111 -3.80 11.49 9.63
C GLU A 111 -2.37 11.63 9.11
N ILE A 112 -2.15 11.53 7.80
CA ILE A 112 -0.83 11.74 7.17
C ILE A 112 -0.37 13.18 7.38
N CYS A 113 -1.22 14.19 7.12
CA CYS A 113 -0.89 15.58 7.33
C CYS A 113 -0.60 15.89 8.80
N ASN A 114 -1.40 15.33 9.74
CA ASN A 114 -1.17 15.50 11.17
C ASN A 114 0.21 14.96 11.61
N ILE A 115 0.65 13.83 11.06
CA ILE A 115 1.98 13.31 11.33
C ILE A 115 3.04 14.27 10.81
N LEU A 116 2.96 14.68 9.53
CA LEU A 116 3.94 15.56 8.90
C LEU A 116 4.11 16.90 9.62
N ILE A 117 3.02 17.47 10.17
CA ILE A 117 3.09 18.75 10.90
C ILE A 117 3.45 18.58 12.39
N SER A 118 3.44 17.37 12.93
CA SER A 118 3.66 17.12 14.37
C SER A 118 5.12 16.99 14.76
N THR A 119 6.02 16.84 13.80
CA THR A 119 7.46 16.65 14.04
C THR A 119 8.29 17.67 13.26
N ASP A 120 9.46 18.00 13.80
CA ASP A 120 10.49 18.80 13.06
C ASP A 120 11.46 17.89 12.29
N ASN A 121 11.28 16.57 12.35
CA ASN A 121 12.13 15.56 11.72
C ASN A 121 11.57 15.19 10.34
N SER A 122 12.40 14.55 9.51
CA SER A 122 11.89 13.84 8.36
C SER A 122 11.07 12.62 8.79
N ASP A 123 10.00 12.30 8.07
CA ASP A 123 9.07 11.24 8.42
C ASP A 123 9.09 10.10 7.40
N LEU A 124 9.01 8.86 7.91
CA LEU A 124 8.53 7.70 7.19
C LEU A 124 7.09 7.45 7.56
N ILE A 125 6.20 7.47 6.59
CA ILE A 125 4.79 7.10 6.79
C ILE A 125 4.46 5.89 5.90
N PHE A 126 4.01 4.79 6.51
CA PHE A 126 3.57 3.59 5.81
C PHE A 126 2.06 3.44 5.97
N GLY A 127 1.31 3.81 4.93
CA GLY A 127 -0.16 3.76 4.90
C GLY A 127 -0.70 2.52 4.19
N ILE A 128 -1.68 1.86 4.79
CA ILE A 128 -2.40 0.72 4.19
C ILE A 128 -3.86 1.10 4.03
N SER A 129 -4.35 1.01 2.79
CA SER A 129 -5.73 1.26 2.41
C SER A 129 -6.56 -0.02 2.45
N ILE A 130 -7.83 0.07 2.91
CA ILE A 130 -8.80 -1.04 2.88
C ILE A 130 -9.93 -0.81 1.86
N GLN A 131 -10.10 0.38 1.32
CA GLN A 131 -11.27 0.75 0.52
C GLN A 131 -11.50 -0.18 -0.67
N GLY A 132 -10.44 -0.56 -1.38
CA GLY A 132 -10.48 -1.48 -2.53
C GLY A 132 -10.60 -2.96 -2.17
N HIS A 133 -10.70 -3.32 -0.87
CA HIS A 133 -10.72 -4.70 -0.40
C HIS A 133 -11.95 -5.48 -0.87
N GLY A 134 -11.81 -6.80 -0.90
CA GLY A 134 -12.84 -7.76 -1.29
C GLY A 134 -14.17 -7.66 -0.54
N GLY A 135 -15.14 -8.44 -0.97
CA GLY A 135 -16.55 -8.29 -0.63
C GLY A 135 -17.31 -7.61 -1.77
N TYR A 136 -16.84 -7.85 -3.01
CA TYR A 136 -17.42 -7.24 -4.22
C TYR A 136 -18.84 -7.76 -4.43
N PRO A 137 -19.89 -6.90 -4.27
CA PRO A 137 -21.28 -7.34 -4.34
C PRO A 137 -21.69 -7.72 -5.76
N SER A 138 -22.48 -8.80 -5.89
CA SER A 138 -23.12 -9.18 -7.14
C SER A 138 -24.39 -8.37 -7.43
N ASP A 139 -24.96 -7.73 -6.42
CA ASP A 139 -26.13 -6.89 -6.56
C ASP A 139 -25.78 -5.51 -7.13
N TYR A 140 -26.76 -4.89 -7.78
CA TYR A 140 -26.58 -3.54 -8.30
C TYR A 140 -26.44 -2.53 -7.15
N ILE A 141 -25.45 -1.67 -7.23
CA ILE A 141 -25.22 -0.54 -6.33
C ILE A 141 -25.56 0.74 -7.10
N GLU A 142 -26.36 1.59 -6.50
CA GLU A 142 -26.68 2.93 -7.00
C GLU A 142 -25.46 3.88 -6.83
N ASP A 143 -25.52 5.05 -7.45
CA ASP A 143 -24.53 6.13 -7.32
C ASP A 143 -23.12 5.73 -7.79
N LYS A 144 -23.03 5.21 -9.02
CA LYS A 144 -21.77 4.91 -9.70
C LYS A 144 -21.39 6.03 -10.64
N GLU A 145 -20.10 6.35 -10.70
CA GLU A 145 -19.51 7.29 -11.67
C GLU A 145 -19.04 6.58 -12.94
N VAL A 146 -18.57 5.33 -12.80
CA VAL A 146 -17.99 4.55 -13.89
C VAL A 146 -18.86 3.32 -14.19
N TYR A 147 -19.17 3.10 -15.49
CA TYR A 147 -20.01 2.02 -15.97
C TYR A 147 -19.29 1.18 -17.01
N ILE A 148 -19.51 -0.14 -16.96
CA ILE A 148 -19.01 -1.07 -17.98
C ILE A 148 -20.01 -1.13 -19.13
N THR A 149 -19.52 -0.88 -20.36
CA THR A 149 -20.34 -0.88 -21.60
C THR A 149 -20.35 -2.23 -22.31
N ASN A 150 -19.44 -3.13 -22.00
CA ASN A 150 -19.31 -4.43 -22.64
C ASN A 150 -20.27 -5.47 -22.05
N ASP A 151 -20.54 -6.55 -22.80
CA ASP A 151 -21.37 -7.66 -22.37
C ASP A 151 -20.61 -8.57 -21.39
N TYR A 152 -20.88 -8.37 -20.12
CA TYR A 152 -20.50 -9.29 -19.04
C TYR A 152 -21.75 -9.98 -18.48
N SER A 153 -21.60 -11.16 -17.85
CA SER A 153 -22.70 -11.73 -17.06
C SER A 153 -23.09 -10.72 -15.97
N LYS A 154 -24.38 -10.63 -15.63
CA LYS A 154 -24.90 -9.60 -14.73
C LYS A 154 -24.16 -9.55 -13.38
N ASP A 155 -23.90 -10.72 -12.78
CA ASP A 155 -23.26 -10.80 -11.46
C ASP A 155 -21.79 -10.35 -11.54
N ASN A 156 -21.03 -10.79 -12.54
CA ASN A 156 -19.66 -10.36 -12.75
C ASN A 156 -19.56 -8.87 -13.09
N LYS A 157 -20.55 -8.33 -13.83
CA LYS A 157 -20.61 -6.92 -14.17
C LYS A 157 -20.74 -6.04 -12.92
N ASN A 158 -21.67 -6.36 -12.03
CA ASN A 158 -21.89 -5.57 -10.82
C ASN A 158 -20.67 -5.56 -9.90
N SER A 159 -20.06 -6.73 -9.65
CA SER A 159 -18.84 -6.84 -8.85
C SER A 159 -17.67 -6.06 -9.45
N LEU A 160 -17.50 -6.11 -10.77
CA LEU A 160 -16.44 -5.40 -11.47
C LEU A 160 -16.71 -3.89 -11.51
N GLU A 161 -17.95 -3.45 -11.75
CA GLU A 161 -18.32 -2.04 -11.67
C GLU A 161 -18.13 -1.48 -10.26
N TYR A 162 -18.52 -2.22 -9.22
CA TYR A 162 -18.23 -1.82 -7.84
C TYR A 162 -16.72 -1.60 -7.65
N TYR A 163 -15.88 -2.57 -8.00
CA TYR A 163 -14.44 -2.47 -7.86
C TYR A 163 -13.86 -1.27 -8.63
N ILE A 164 -14.26 -1.07 -9.89
CA ILE A 164 -13.77 0.06 -10.71
C ILE A 164 -14.15 1.40 -10.07
N ASN A 165 -15.33 1.52 -9.47
CA ASN A 165 -15.72 2.74 -8.77
C ASN A 165 -14.92 2.95 -7.49
N GLN A 166 -14.52 1.90 -6.77
CA GLN A 166 -13.58 2.04 -5.66
C GLN A 166 -12.20 2.52 -6.15
N ILE A 167 -11.69 1.99 -7.25
CA ILE A 167 -10.43 2.47 -7.86
C ILE A 167 -10.55 3.93 -8.31
N TYR A 168 -11.69 4.35 -8.85
CA TYR A 168 -11.93 5.74 -9.22
C TYR A 168 -11.88 6.68 -7.99
N GLU A 169 -12.51 6.30 -6.88
CA GLU A 169 -12.42 7.07 -5.63
C GLU A 169 -10.99 7.07 -5.04
N MET A 170 -10.27 5.94 -5.15
CA MET A 170 -8.87 5.86 -4.72
C MET A 170 -7.95 6.75 -5.57
N ASP A 171 -8.20 6.89 -6.87
CA ASP A 171 -7.49 7.85 -7.72
C ASP A 171 -7.72 9.31 -7.28
N GLN A 172 -8.96 9.65 -6.92
CA GLN A 172 -9.27 10.96 -6.33
C GLN A 172 -8.56 11.16 -4.99
N PHE A 173 -8.52 10.14 -4.12
CA PHE A 173 -7.76 10.18 -2.87
C PHE A 173 -6.28 10.47 -3.12
N ILE A 174 -5.66 9.81 -4.11
CA ILE A 174 -4.26 10.04 -4.49
C ILE A 174 -4.04 11.50 -4.90
N GLY A 175 -4.93 12.05 -5.74
CA GLY A 175 -4.87 13.46 -6.14
C GLY A 175 -4.94 14.41 -4.95
N ASN A 176 -5.93 14.23 -4.08
CA ASN A 176 -6.13 15.05 -2.88
C ASN A 176 -4.97 14.93 -1.89
N LEU A 177 -4.39 13.74 -1.70
CA LEU A 177 -3.22 13.55 -0.85
C LEU A 177 -1.99 14.31 -1.40
N ILE A 178 -1.76 14.24 -2.72
CA ILE A 178 -0.68 14.97 -3.38
C ILE A 178 -0.86 16.49 -3.20
N GLU A 179 -2.08 17.01 -3.36
CA GLU A 179 -2.38 18.43 -3.14
C GLU A 179 -2.11 18.83 -1.68
N ALA A 180 -2.64 18.07 -0.72
CA ALA A 180 -2.46 18.35 0.70
C ALA A 180 -0.97 18.35 1.12
N VAL A 181 -0.19 17.38 0.64
CA VAL A 181 1.24 17.30 0.93
C VAL A 181 2.02 18.44 0.26
N ASN A 182 1.63 18.86 -0.95
CA ASN A 182 2.25 20.02 -1.60
C ASN A 182 2.04 21.34 -0.84
N GLU A 183 0.89 21.50 -0.17
CA GLU A 183 0.60 22.69 0.64
C GLU A 183 1.56 22.82 1.84
N LEU A 184 2.11 21.70 2.33
CA LEU A 184 3.08 21.71 3.42
C LEU A 184 4.46 22.23 3.01
N ASN A 185 4.76 22.29 1.69
CA ASN A 185 6.03 22.75 1.12
C ASN A 185 7.27 22.01 1.63
N GLU A 186 7.12 20.73 2.01
CA GLU A 186 8.21 19.88 2.42
C GLU A 186 8.70 18.98 1.27
N PRO A 187 10.01 18.69 1.18
CA PRO A 187 10.55 17.72 0.23
C PRO A 187 9.93 16.33 0.47
N THR A 188 9.13 15.85 -0.46
CA THR A 188 8.35 14.63 -0.27
C THR A 188 8.44 13.69 -1.46
N ILE A 189 8.52 12.39 -1.15
CA ILE A 189 8.34 11.28 -2.08
C ILE A 189 7.14 10.44 -1.62
N ILE A 190 6.21 10.12 -2.52
CA ILE A 190 5.07 9.24 -2.24
C ILE A 190 5.15 8.05 -3.18
N VAL A 191 5.01 6.86 -2.60
CA VAL A 191 5.02 5.59 -3.33
C VAL A 191 3.67 4.92 -3.18
N PHE A 192 2.99 4.70 -4.30
CA PHE A 192 1.75 3.94 -4.37
C PHE A 192 2.01 2.61 -5.05
N TYR A 193 1.46 1.53 -4.53
CA TYR A 193 1.54 0.21 -5.16
C TYR A 193 0.31 -0.63 -4.82
N GLY A 194 -0.09 -1.50 -5.77
CA GLY A 194 -1.09 -2.53 -5.48
C GLY A 194 -0.42 -3.73 -4.80
N ASP A 195 -1.01 -4.20 -3.72
CA ASP A 195 -0.49 -5.34 -2.94
C ASP A 195 -0.84 -6.71 -3.55
N HIS A 196 -1.96 -6.79 -4.29
CA HIS A 196 -2.40 -7.97 -5.05
C HIS A 196 -3.54 -7.62 -6.00
N PHE A 197 -3.82 -8.51 -6.95
CA PHE A 197 -5.03 -8.43 -7.78
C PHE A 197 -6.29 -8.74 -6.96
N PRO A 198 -7.44 -8.12 -7.30
CA PRO A 198 -8.71 -8.38 -6.62
C PRO A 198 -9.25 -9.78 -6.94
N ALA A 199 -9.93 -10.40 -5.96
CA ALA A 199 -10.57 -11.71 -6.10
C ALA A 199 -11.97 -11.60 -6.78
N ILE A 200 -12.03 -11.07 -8.01
CA ILE A 200 -13.27 -10.86 -8.78
C ILE A 200 -13.41 -11.78 -10.00
N GLY A 201 -12.75 -12.93 -9.98
CA GLY A 201 -12.85 -13.93 -11.05
C GLY A 201 -12.15 -13.57 -12.35
N LEU A 202 -11.19 -12.62 -12.34
CA LEU A 202 -10.33 -12.33 -13.49
C LEU A 202 -9.34 -13.47 -13.73
N SER A 203 -9.07 -13.73 -15.01
CA SER A 203 -8.01 -14.62 -15.45
C SER A 203 -6.96 -13.85 -16.25
N GLU A 204 -5.77 -14.43 -16.41
CA GLU A 204 -4.69 -13.78 -17.18
C GLU A 204 -5.07 -13.45 -18.63
N SER A 205 -6.04 -14.17 -19.20
CA SER A 205 -6.59 -13.86 -20.51
C SER A 205 -7.49 -12.62 -20.56
N ASN A 206 -8.01 -12.18 -19.41
CA ASN A 206 -8.92 -11.04 -19.30
C ASN A 206 -8.20 -9.71 -19.02
N ILE A 207 -6.91 -9.75 -18.70
CA ILE A 207 -6.14 -8.57 -18.29
C ILE A 207 -5.01 -8.25 -19.26
N SER A 208 -4.74 -6.97 -19.45
CA SER A 208 -3.74 -6.50 -20.43
C SER A 208 -2.31 -6.90 -20.08
N ILE A 209 -1.96 -6.94 -18.80
CA ILE A 209 -0.62 -7.33 -18.32
C ILE A 209 -0.39 -8.85 -18.33
N ARG A 210 -1.43 -9.65 -18.61
CA ARG A 210 -1.39 -11.12 -18.77
C ARG A 210 -0.71 -11.89 -17.64
N THR A 211 -0.71 -11.33 -16.43
CA THR A 211 -0.28 -12.00 -15.20
C THR A 211 -1.00 -11.42 -14.01
N LEU A 212 -1.47 -12.27 -13.10
CA LEU A 212 -2.14 -11.87 -11.87
C LEU A 212 -1.17 -11.62 -10.71
N LYS A 213 0.14 -11.82 -10.93
CA LYS A 213 1.18 -11.61 -9.92
C LYS A 213 1.95 -10.29 -10.09
N LYS A 214 1.48 -9.39 -10.93
CA LYS A 214 2.05 -8.05 -11.08
C LYS A 214 0.96 -7.02 -10.93
N THR A 215 1.21 -6.00 -10.15
CA THR A 215 0.33 -4.84 -9.96
C THR A 215 1.06 -3.56 -10.37
N PRO A 216 0.37 -2.46 -10.67
CA PRO A 216 1.05 -1.19 -10.94
C PRO A 216 1.66 -0.61 -9.66
N TYR A 217 2.78 0.10 -9.81
CA TYR A 217 3.28 1.02 -8.83
C TYR A 217 3.58 2.38 -9.43
N LEU A 218 3.57 3.41 -8.60
CA LEU A 218 3.79 4.80 -8.97
C LEU A 218 4.61 5.49 -7.89
N ILE A 219 5.65 6.23 -8.29
CA ILE A 219 6.41 7.11 -7.39
C ILE A 219 6.21 8.54 -7.84
N TRP A 220 5.68 9.36 -6.96
CA TRP A 220 5.56 10.79 -7.11
C TRP A 220 6.55 11.50 -6.19
N ASP A 221 7.08 12.63 -6.60
CA ASP A 221 7.90 13.51 -5.78
C ASP A 221 7.74 14.97 -6.20
N ASN A 222 8.01 15.89 -5.26
CA ASN A 222 8.11 17.33 -5.50
C ASN A 222 9.57 17.84 -5.57
N MET A 223 10.54 16.93 -5.61
CA MET A 223 11.98 17.22 -5.59
C MET A 223 12.64 17.17 -6.98
N ASN A 224 11.87 16.86 -8.03
CA ASN A 224 12.38 16.64 -9.39
C ASN A 224 13.42 15.50 -9.49
N LEU A 225 13.20 14.39 -8.78
CA LEU A 225 14.07 13.23 -8.86
C LEU A 225 14.04 12.60 -10.27
N ALA A 226 15.12 11.89 -10.61
CA ALA A 226 15.23 11.22 -11.90
C ALA A 226 14.06 10.22 -12.10
N ARG A 227 13.46 10.29 -13.29
CA ARG A 227 12.35 9.42 -13.67
C ARG A 227 12.87 8.20 -14.40
N GLU A 228 12.44 7.03 -13.96
CA GLU A 228 12.79 5.75 -14.59
C GLU A 228 11.58 4.83 -14.54
N ASN A 229 11.16 4.33 -15.70
CA ASN A 229 10.12 3.31 -15.75
C ASN A 229 10.78 1.92 -15.73
N LYS A 230 10.52 1.16 -14.68
CA LYS A 230 11.16 -0.14 -14.44
C LYS A 230 10.18 -1.08 -13.76
N ASP A 231 10.16 -2.35 -14.20
CA ASP A 231 9.49 -3.41 -13.45
C ASP A 231 10.40 -3.88 -12.32
N ILE A 232 9.80 -4.14 -11.15
CA ILE A 232 10.52 -4.57 -9.93
C ILE A 232 9.76 -5.69 -9.21
N SER A 233 10.41 -6.31 -8.23
CA SER A 233 9.74 -7.17 -7.24
C SER A 233 9.39 -6.36 -5.98
N ALA A 234 8.42 -6.80 -5.20
CA ALA A 234 7.99 -6.10 -3.98
C ALA A 234 9.16 -5.90 -3.00
N TYR A 235 10.04 -6.89 -2.86
CA TYR A 235 11.23 -6.82 -2.00
C TYR A 235 12.31 -5.84 -2.51
N GLU A 236 12.27 -5.40 -3.78
CA GLU A 236 13.21 -4.42 -4.34
C GLU A 236 12.76 -2.96 -4.08
N LEU A 237 11.49 -2.74 -3.71
CA LEU A 237 10.93 -1.38 -3.60
C LEU A 237 11.66 -0.52 -2.57
N THR A 238 12.01 -1.07 -1.41
CA THR A 238 12.81 -0.38 -0.39
C THR A 238 14.16 0.06 -0.93
N SER A 239 14.87 -0.81 -1.68
CA SER A 239 16.16 -0.46 -2.30
C SER A 239 16.01 0.68 -3.31
N LEU A 240 14.98 0.63 -4.14
CA LEU A 240 14.68 1.68 -5.11
C LEU A 240 14.40 3.04 -4.44
N ILE A 241 13.68 3.05 -3.31
CA ILE A 241 13.39 4.28 -2.56
C ILE A 241 14.69 4.87 -1.97
N LEU A 242 15.51 4.04 -1.33
CA LEU A 242 16.78 4.47 -0.73
C LEU A 242 17.74 5.02 -1.79
N ASP A 243 17.84 4.35 -2.93
CA ASP A 243 18.65 4.81 -4.07
C ASP A 243 18.17 6.16 -4.60
N LYS A 244 16.85 6.32 -4.83
CA LYS A 244 16.30 7.60 -5.31
C LYS A 244 16.58 8.77 -4.35
N LEU A 245 16.56 8.50 -3.06
CA LEU A 245 16.87 9.50 -2.02
C LEU A 245 18.37 9.63 -1.72
N SER A 246 19.22 8.84 -2.39
CA SER A 246 20.68 8.78 -2.13
C SER A 246 21.00 8.48 -0.66
N LEU A 247 20.17 7.64 -0.03
CA LEU A 247 20.31 7.21 1.36
C LEU A 247 21.10 5.90 1.45
N PRO A 248 21.80 5.66 2.58
CA PRO A 248 22.54 4.42 2.78
C PRO A 248 21.64 3.18 2.73
N SER A 249 22.04 2.18 1.96
CA SER A 249 21.37 0.88 1.89
C SER A 249 21.86 -0.05 2.98
N THR A 250 21.00 -0.94 3.47
CA THR A 250 21.40 -2.05 4.33
C THR A 250 22.09 -3.15 3.50
N THR A 251 22.77 -4.09 4.17
CA THR A 251 23.37 -5.26 3.49
C THR A 251 22.36 -6.03 2.66
N LEU A 252 21.11 -6.15 3.13
CA LEU A 252 20.05 -6.85 2.40
C LEU A 252 19.64 -6.06 1.14
N ASN A 253 19.51 -4.75 1.24
CA ASN A 253 19.19 -3.89 0.09
C ASN A 253 20.31 -3.85 -0.97
N MET A 254 21.57 -4.10 -0.58
CA MET A 254 22.70 -4.21 -1.53
C MET A 254 22.69 -5.50 -2.37
N LEU A 255 21.84 -6.48 -2.02
CA LEU A 255 21.69 -7.73 -2.77
C LEU A 255 20.68 -7.61 -3.92
N HIS A 256 19.94 -6.53 -3.96
CA HIS A 256 18.93 -6.18 -4.96
C HIS A 256 19.39 -4.99 -5.82
#